data_bcc89b2fc2aebdb751b54c53d5d0a096
#
_entry.id   bcc89b2fc2aebdb751b54c53d5d0a096
#
_cell.length_a   1.000
_cell.length_b   1.000
_cell.length_c   1.000
_cell.angle_alpha   90.00
_cell.angle_beta   90.00
_cell.angle_gamma   90.00
#
_symmetry.space_group_name_H-M   'P 1'
#
loop_
_entity.id
_entity.type
_entity.pdbx_description
1 polymer ?
#
loop_
_entity_poly.entity_id
_entity_poly.type
_entity_poly.pdbx_seq_one_letter_code
_entity_poly.pdbx_strand_id
1 'polypeptide(L)'
;MIKMEFNTRYNIKDKNTAKIFTFFVIETPVSNISYRSVTFKERNINMSKLTHDIKNEIEDFKNNWIMCKKSEVISLHNKMNSSFETNIPVEYAIHTKSRDGKTESLYYAIRCALAHGSFDIHKHKGVRYYYLENKDKNIVKAKIVIKEESLLKLIELVENRGNQHEHKRSKN
;
A
#
# COMPACT_ATOMS: atom_id res chain seq x y z
N MET A 1 -16.30 -31.41 -15.48
CA MET A 1 -15.43 -30.47 -14.77
C MET A 1 -15.09 -29.33 -15.72
N ILE A 2 -15.78 -28.18 -15.59
CA ILE A 2 -15.59 -27.03 -16.48
C ILE A 2 -14.33 -26.33 -16.00
N LYS A 3 -13.24 -26.38 -16.80
CA LYS A 3 -12.09 -25.52 -16.61
C LYS A 3 -12.51 -24.09 -16.99
N MET A 4 -12.73 -23.23 -16.01
CA MET A 4 -12.80 -21.80 -16.26
C MET A 4 -11.35 -21.30 -16.49
N GLU A 5 -10.98 -21.08 -17.74
CA GLU A 5 -9.79 -20.31 -18.09
C GLU A 5 -10.11 -18.83 -17.89
N PHE A 6 -9.59 -18.25 -16.83
CA PHE A 6 -9.59 -16.80 -16.68
C PHE A 6 -8.57 -16.22 -17.65
N ASN A 7 -9.06 -15.71 -18.77
CA ASN A 7 -8.25 -14.92 -19.70
C ASN A 7 -7.99 -13.56 -19.05
N THR A 8 -7.04 -13.53 -18.09
CA THR A 8 -6.61 -12.27 -17.49
C THR A 8 -5.76 -11.53 -18.52
N ARG A 9 -6.16 -10.31 -18.89
CA ARG A 9 -5.40 -9.39 -19.76
C ARG A 9 -3.98 -9.11 -19.26
N TYR A 10 -3.67 -9.47 -18.02
CA TYR A 10 -2.37 -9.33 -17.38
C TYR A 10 -1.83 -10.70 -17.00
N ASN A 11 -0.95 -11.22 -17.84
CA ASN A 11 -0.13 -12.39 -17.49
C ASN A 11 0.95 -11.89 -16.53
N ILE A 12 0.68 -11.89 -15.22
CA ILE A 12 1.62 -11.43 -14.20
C ILE A 12 2.71 -12.51 -14.06
N LYS A 13 3.69 -12.49 -14.96
CA LYS A 13 4.87 -13.37 -14.91
C LYS A 13 5.88 -12.93 -13.85
N ASP A 14 5.81 -11.68 -13.45
CA ASP A 14 6.72 -11.08 -12.47
C ASP A 14 6.29 -11.45 -11.04
N LYS A 15 7.18 -12.15 -10.32
CA LYS A 15 6.90 -12.64 -8.96
C LYS A 15 6.61 -11.51 -7.96
N ASN A 16 7.31 -10.39 -8.07
CA ASN A 16 7.13 -9.26 -7.17
C ASN A 16 5.75 -8.61 -7.38
N THR A 17 5.42 -8.36 -8.65
CA THR A 17 4.09 -7.83 -9.01
C THR A 17 2.99 -8.79 -8.54
N ALA A 18 3.14 -10.09 -8.75
CA ALA A 18 2.17 -11.09 -8.27
C ALA A 18 2.03 -11.04 -6.74
N LYS A 19 3.13 -10.98 -5.99
CA LYS A 19 3.11 -10.88 -4.52
C LYS A 19 2.42 -9.60 -4.05
N ILE A 20 2.71 -8.45 -4.68
CA ILE A 20 2.09 -7.16 -4.34
C ILE A 20 0.57 -7.23 -4.55
N PHE A 21 0.11 -7.71 -5.71
CA PHE A 21 -1.32 -7.81 -5.98
C PHE A 21 -2.02 -8.82 -5.06
N THR A 22 -1.45 -10.00 -4.85
CA THR A 22 -2.02 -10.99 -3.93
C THR A 22 -2.19 -10.40 -2.53
N PHE A 23 -1.14 -9.80 -1.99
CA PHE A 23 -1.22 -9.24 -0.64
C PHE A 23 -2.21 -8.07 -0.57
N PHE A 24 -2.02 -7.01 -1.38
CA PHE A 24 -2.83 -5.80 -1.21
C PHE A 24 -4.28 -5.98 -1.63
N VAL A 25 -4.59 -6.76 -2.66
CA VAL A 25 -5.96 -6.92 -3.16
C VAL A 25 -6.73 -7.99 -2.38
N ILE A 26 -6.06 -9.09 -1.95
CA ILE A 26 -6.72 -10.25 -1.38
C ILE A 26 -6.47 -10.39 0.12
N GLU A 27 -5.21 -10.23 0.58
CA GLU A 27 -4.77 -10.63 1.92
C GLU A 27 -4.60 -9.44 2.90
N THR A 28 -4.66 -8.20 2.38
CA THR A 28 -4.40 -7.02 3.22
C THR A 28 -5.31 -7.01 4.46
N PRO A 29 -4.74 -6.85 5.67
CA PRO A 29 -5.49 -7.00 6.94
C PRO A 29 -6.29 -5.75 7.32
N VAL A 30 -6.87 -5.08 6.35
CA VAL A 30 -7.73 -3.92 6.54
C VAL A 30 -9.16 -4.36 6.86
N SER A 31 -9.78 -3.74 7.87
CA SER A 31 -11.15 -4.07 8.30
C SER A 31 -12.19 -3.83 7.20
N ASN A 32 -13.23 -4.68 7.18
CA ASN A 32 -14.43 -4.56 6.32
C ASN A 32 -14.19 -4.63 4.80
N ILE A 33 -13.19 -5.37 4.32
CA ILE A 33 -12.90 -5.46 2.89
C ILE A 33 -13.08 -6.86 2.30
N SER A 34 -12.76 -7.92 3.04
CA SER A 34 -12.95 -9.28 2.57
C SER A 34 -13.34 -10.22 3.70
N TYR A 35 -14.14 -11.25 3.35
CA TYR A 35 -14.53 -12.35 4.25
C TYR A 35 -13.35 -13.20 4.74
N ARG A 36 -12.15 -13.05 4.20
CA ARG A 36 -10.99 -13.92 4.42
C ARG A 36 -9.78 -13.23 5.01
N SER A 37 -9.73 -11.91 5.03
CA SER A 37 -8.56 -11.23 5.59
C SER A 37 -8.70 -11.07 7.10
N VAL A 38 -7.76 -11.67 7.81
CA VAL A 38 -7.58 -11.44 9.24
C VAL A 38 -7.09 -10.00 9.43
N THR A 39 -7.84 -9.19 10.18
CA THR A 39 -7.55 -7.77 10.37
C THR A 39 -6.23 -7.54 11.13
N PHE A 40 -5.69 -6.31 11.07
CA PHE A 40 -4.52 -5.92 11.89
C PHE A 40 -4.74 -6.20 13.37
N LYS A 41 -5.95 -5.94 13.88
CA LYS A 41 -6.34 -6.18 15.27
C LYS A 41 -6.33 -7.69 15.61
N GLU A 42 -6.89 -8.52 14.75
CA GLU A 42 -6.93 -9.98 14.94
C GLU A 42 -5.53 -10.59 14.84
N ARG A 43 -4.63 -10.00 14.06
CA ARG A 43 -3.20 -10.36 14.02
C ARG A 43 -2.41 -9.82 15.21
N ASN A 44 -3.04 -9.11 16.15
CA ASN A 44 -2.38 -8.44 17.30
C ASN A 44 -1.22 -7.51 16.88
N ILE A 45 -1.33 -6.87 15.72
CA ILE A 45 -0.30 -5.97 15.22
C ILE A 45 -0.41 -4.63 15.94
N ASN A 46 0.66 -4.22 16.62
CA ASN A 46 0.78 -2.90 17.21
C ASN A 46 0.94 -1.83 16.11
N MET A 47 -0.12 -1.06 15.86
CA MET A 47 -0.16 -0.08 14.78
C MET A 47 0.83 1.08 14.93
N SER A 48 1.09 1.52 16.16
CA SER A 48 2.09 2.57 16.43
C SER A 48 3.50 2.10 16.10
N LYS A 49 3.83 0.87 16.48
CA LYS A 49 5.12 0.27 16.16
C LYS A 49 5.25 0.00 14.66
N LEU A 50 4.18 -0.47 14.00
CA LEU A 50 4.18 -0.65 12.54
C LEU A 50 4.38 0.68 11.81
N THR A 51 3.73 1.76 12.26
CA THR A 51 3.92 3.11 11.71
C THR A 51 5.36 3.58 11.84
N HIS A 52 5.98 3.33 12.99
CA HIS A 52 7.39 3.68 13.23
C HIS A 52 8.33 2.90 12.29
N ASP A 53 8.13 1.59 12.17
CA ASP A 53 8.97 0.74 11.33
C ASP A 53 8.84 1.11 9.85
N ILE A 54 7.62 1.39 9.35
CA ILE A 54 7.41 1.88 7.98
C ILE A 54 8.23 3.13 7.70
N LYS A 55 8.27 4.09 8.62
CA LYS A 55 9.05 5.32 8.47
C LYS A 55 10.56 5.08 8.52
N ASN A 56 11.01 4.06 9.23
CA ASN A 56 12.42 3.71 9.30
C ASN A 56 12.89 2.95 8.06
N GLU A 57 12.03 2.07 7.51
CA GLU A 57 12.35 1.26 6.34
C GLU A 57 12.17 2.01 5.01
N ILE A 58 11.25 2.99 4.96
CA ILE A 58 11.01 3.84 3.80
C ILE A 58 11.37 5.27 4.18
N GLU A 59 12.62 5.65 3.90
CA GLU A 59 13.19 6.92 4.39
C GLU A 59 12.38 8.14 3.97
N ASP A 60 11.95 8.17 2.71
CA ASP A 60 11.14 9.27 2.18
C ASP A 60 9.83 9.46 2.96
N PHE A 61 9.27 8.39 3.54
CA PHE A 61 8.02 8.44 4.33
C PHE A 61 8.16 9.13 5.69
N LYS A 62 9.39 9.39 6.15
CA LYS A 62 9.59 10.20 7.37
C LYS A 62 8.93 11.56 7.22
N ASN A 63 9.08 12.19 6.04
CA ASN A 63 8.61 13.54 5.77
C ASN A 63 7.44 13.59 4.78
N ASN A 64 7.32 12.60 3.90
CA ASN A 64 6.43 12.62 2.76
C ASN A 64 5.20 11.70 2.91
N TRP A 65 4.96 11.14 4.09
CA TRP A 65 3.75 10.41 4.38
C TRP A 65 2.77 11.29 5.15
N ILE A 66 1.74 11.79 4.45
CA ILE A 66 0.81 12.82 4.93
C ILE A 66 -0.62 12.25 4.94
N MET A 67 -1.28 12.34 6.08
CA MET A 67 -2.73 12.13 6.18
C MET A 67 -3.41 13.49 6.31
N CYS A 68 -4.36 13.79 5.43
CA CYS A 68 -4.96 15.11 5.28
C CYS A 68 -6.46 15.05 4.99
N LYS A 69 -7.11 16.21 4.85
CA LYS A 69 -8.50 16.32 4.41
C LYS A 69 -8.60 16.05 2.89
N LYS A 70 -9.79 15.61 2.41
CA LYS A 70 -10.03 15.32 0.99
C LYS A 70 -9.70 16.51 0.08
N SER A 71 -10.04 17.72 0.51
CA SER A 71 -9.78 18.95 -0.24
C SER A 71 -8.30 19.29 -0.41
N GLU A 72 -7.42 18.69 0.39
CA GLU A 72 -6.00 19.01 0.42
C GLU A 72 -5.15 18.04 -0.43
N VAL A 73 -5.69 16.86 -0.77
CA VAL A 73 -4.92 15.80 -1.45
C VAL A 73 -4.27 16.29 -2.74
N ILE A 74 -5.04 16.95 -3.60
CA ILE A 74 -4.54 17.42 -4.91
C ILE A 74 -3.55 18.57 -4.75
N SER A 75 -3.83 19.55 -3.88
CA SER A 75 -2.91 20.67 -3.66
C SER A 75 -1.56 20.20 -3.08
N LEU A 76 -1.58 19.28 -2.12
CA LEU A 76 -0.36 18.68 -1.57
C LEU A 76 0.38 17.85 -2.62
N HIS A 77 -0.32 17.05 -3.43
CA HIS A 77 0.28 16.31 -4.53
C HIS A 77 1.00 17.24 -5.53
N ASN A 78 0.32 18.32 -5.98
CA ASN A 78 0.91 19.29 -6.89
C ASN A 78 2.15 19.97 -6.29
N LYS A 79 2.09 20.34 -5.00
CA LYS A 79 3.24 20.91 -4.29
C LYS A 79 4.41 19.93 -4.23
N MET A 80 4.14 18.65 -3.96
CA MET A 80 5.18 17.62 -3.96
C MET A 80 5.83 17.50 -5.34
N ASN A 81 5.03 17.35 -6.39
CA ASN A 81 5.54 17.22 -7.76
C ASN A 81 6.35 18.44 -8.23
N SER A 82 5.96 19.66 -7.84
CA SER A 82 6.68 20.87 -8.23
C SER A 82 7.97 21.10 -7.45
N SER A 83 8.14 20.48 -6.29
CA SER A 83 9.34 20.63 -5.45
C SER A 83 10.50 19.69 -5.83
N PHE A 84 10.26 18.72 -6.73
CA PHE A 84 11.29 17.79 -7.15
C PHE A 84 11.95 18.26 -8.47
N GLU A 85 13.07 18.93 -8.35
CA GLU A 85 13.90 19.35 -9.50
C GLU A 85 14.67 18.19 -10.17
N THR A 86 14.60 16.98 -9.58
CA THR A 86 15.34 15.82 -10.06
C THR A 86 14.46 14.91 -10.90
N ASN A 87 15.04 14.32 -11.97
CA ASN A 87 14.39 13.33 -12.83
C ASN A 87 14.15 11.98 -12.13
N ILE A 88 14.32 11.89 -10.82
CA ILE A 88 14.08 10.68 -10.03
C ILE A 88 12.90 10.95 -9.10
N PRO A 89 11.83 10.14 -9.18
CA PRO A 89 10.70 10.29 -8.29
C PRO A 89 11.12 10.07 -6.84
N VAL A 90 10.61 10.92 -5.95
CA VAL A 90 10.69 10.73 -4.51
C VAL A 90 9.45 9.98 -4.06
N GLU A 91 9.58 9.07 -3.11
CA GLU A 91 8.43 8.34 -2.58
C GLU A 91 7.61 9.24 -1.66
N TYR A 92 6.29 9.21 -1.85
CA TYR A 92 5.35 9.89 -0.96
C TYR A 92 4.01 9.17 -0.90
N ALA A 93 3.30 9.38 0.19
CA ALA A 93 1.93 8.94 0.36
C ALA A 93 1.08 10.07 0.96
N ILE A 94 0.17 10.60 0.16
CA ILE A 94 -0.82 11.59 0.57
C ILE A 94 -2.18 10.91 0.54
N HIS A 95 -2.84 10.80 1.69
CA HIS A 95 -4.13 10.11 1.76
C HIS A 95 -5.04 10.68 2.85
N THR A 96 -6.34 10.44 2.69
CA THR A 96 -7.33 10.78 3.70
C THR A 96 -7.39 9.72 4.80
N LYS A 97 -7.97 10.08 5.96
CA LYS A 97 -8.34 9.10 6.97
C LYS A 97 -9.54 8.28 6.46
N SER A 98 -9.31 7.02 6.12
CA SER A 98 -10.31 6.10 5.58
C SER A 98 -10.59 4.92 6.50
N ARG A 99 -9.71 4.68 7.47
CA ARG A 99 -9.73 3.56 8.43
C ARG A 99 -9.19 4.01 9.78
N ASP A 100 -9.02 3.05 10.69
CA ASP A 100 -8.48 3.27 12.03
C ASP A 100 -7.00 3.66 11.97
N GLY A 101 -6.76 4.98 11.96
CA GLY A 101 -5.43 5.54 11.99
C GLY A 101 -4.76 5.66 10.61
N LYS A 102 -3.57 6.21 10.64
CA LYS A 102 -2.79 6.58 9.46
C LYS A 102 -2.32 5.37 8.67
N THR A 103 -1.82 4.36 9.36
CA THR A 103 -1.23 3.16 8.72
C THR A 103 -2.30 2.30 8.05
N GLU A 104 -3.41 1.99 8.72
CA GLU A 104 -4.49 1.21 8.11
C GLU A 104 -5.08 1.95 6.91
N SER A 105 -5.22 3.29 7.00
CA SER A 105 -5.66 4.13 5.88
C SER A 105 -4.70 4.08 4.68
N LEU A 106 -3.38 3.98 4.90
CA LEU A 106 -2.40 3.79 3.84
C LEU A 106 -2.61 2.46 3.12
N TYR A 107 -2.66 1.36 3.86
CA TYR A 107 -2.88 0.02 3.28
C TYR A 107 -4.20 -0.05 2.51
N TYR A 108 -5.25 0.57 3.05
CA TYR A 108 -6.54 0.68 2.37
C TYR A 108 -6.44 1.47 1.07
N ALA A 109 -5.73 2.60 1.06
CA ALA A 109 -5.56 3.42 -0.13
C ALA A 109 -4.81 2.67 -1.25
N ILE A 110 -3.71 1.97 -0.90
CA ILE A 110 -2.96 1.11 -1.83
C ILE A 110 -3.86 0.00 -2.38
N ARG A 111 -4.57 -0.70 -1.50
CA ARG A 111 -5.52 -1.76 -1.88
C ARG A 111 -6.56 -1.25 -2.87
N CYS A 112 -7.19 -0.11 -2.59
CA CYS A 112 -8.21 0.44 -3.46
C CYS A 112 -7.66 0.82 -4.84
N ALA A 113 -6.49 1.46 -4.90
CA ALA A 113 -5.85 1.81 -6.16
C ALA A 113 -5.57 0.57 -7.02
N LEU A 114 -4.97 -0.46 -6.44
CA LEU A 114 -4.63 -1.71 -7.14
C LEU A 114 -5.89 -2.49 -7.55
N ALA A 115 -6.87 -2.64 -6.65
CA ALA A 115 -8.09 -3.39 -6.93
C ALA A 115 -8.98 -2.76 -8.01
N HIS A 116 -8.95 -1.43 -8.12
CA HIS A 116 -9.73 -0.69 -9.13
C HIS A 116 -8.93 -0.37 -10.40
N GLY A 117 -7.67 -0.82 -10.51
CA GLY A 117 -6.83 -0.57 -11.69
C GLY A 117 -6.44 0.90 -11.85
N SER A 118 -6.47 1.69 -10.77
CA SER A 118 -6.10 3.11 -10.78
C SER A 118 -4.63 3.29 -10.43
N PHE A 119 -3.76 2.73 -11.24
CA PHE A 119 -2.31 2.79 -11.05
C PHE A 119 -1.56 2.75 -12.38
N ASP A 120 -0.34 3.28 -12.35
CA ASP A 120 0.66 3.15 -13.41
C ASP A 120 1.98 2.65 -12.83
N ILE A 121 2.77 1.95 -13.65
CA ILE A 121 4.10 1.47 -13.25
C ILE A 121 5.11 2.05 -14.23
N HIS A 122 6.04 2.84 -13.71
CA HIS A 122 7.13 3.44 -14.50
C HIS A 122 8.49 2.98 -13.99
N LYS A 123 9.45 2.87 -14.91
CA LYS A 123 10.83 2.54 -14.59
C LYS A 123 11.72 3.77 -14.70
N HIS A 124 12.36 4.16 -13.61
CA HIS A 124 13.31 5.26 -13.56
C HIS A 124 14.69 4.73 -13.14
N LYS A 125 15.68 4.87 -14.02
CA LYS A 125 17.06 4.38 -13.78
C LYS A 125 17.13 2.94 -13.27
N GLY A 126 16.30 2.06 -13.83
CA GLY A 126 16.27 0.64 -13.45
C GLY A 126 15.31 0.30 -12.29
N VAL A 127 14.85 1.26 -11.50
CA VAL A 127 13.93 1.09 -10.37
C VAL A 127 12.48 1.23 -10.83
N ARG A 128 11.61 0.32 -10.43
CA ARG A 128 10.16 0.39 -10.70
C ARG A 128 9.46 1.20 -9.62
N TYR A 129 8.62 2.14 -10.05
CA TYR A 129 7.75 2.95 -9.21
C TYR A 129 6.30 2.70 -9.56
N TYR A 130 5.46 2.59 -8.56
CA TYR A 130 4.01 2.53 -8.65
C TYR A 130 3.43 3.90 -8.35
N TYR A 131 2.63 4.42 -9.27
CA TYR A 131 1.85 5.64 -9.15
C TYR A 131 0.42 5.24 -8.88
N LEU A 132 -0.03 5.39 -7.65
CA LEU A 132 -1.33 4.88 -7.20
C LEU A 132 -2.29 6.04 -6.93
N GLU A 133 -3.53 5.90 -7.41
CA GLU A 133 -4.58 6.86 -7.16
C GLU A 133 -5.82 6.16 -6.60
N ASN A 134 -6.29 6.57 -5.42
CA ASN A 134 -7.57 6.12 -4.90
C ASN A 134 -8.61 7.21 -5.10
N LYS A 135 -9.65 6.92 -5.90
CA LYS A 135 -10.81 7.78 -6.17
C LYS A 135 -12.11 7.15 -5.69
N ASP A 136 -13.05 8.01 -5.32
CA ASP A 136 -14.44 7.64 -5.07
C ASP A 136 -15.35 8.73 -5.62
N LYS A 137 -16.23 8.38 -6.56
CA LYS A 137 -17.15 9.33 -7.23
C LYS A 137 -16.44 10.62 -7.68
N ASN A 138 -15.33 10.50 -8.42
CA ASN A 138 -14.48 11.60 -8.90
C ASN A 138 -13.73 12.40 -7.80
N ILE A 139 -13.84 12.02 -6.53
CA ILE A 139 -13.08 12.64 -5.45
C ILE A 139 -11.80 11.84 -5.22
N VAL A 140 -10.64 12.47 -5.39
CA VAL A 140 -9.35 11.85 -5.11
C VAL A 140 -9.15 11.78 -3.59
N LYS A 141 -8.97 10.56 -3.07
CA LYS A 141 -8.75 10.28 -1.65
C LYS A 141 -7.29 9.96 -1.32
N ALA A 142 -6.51 9.55 -2.33
CA ALA A 142 -5.08 9.35 -2.15
C ALA A 142 -4.32 9.52 -3.47
N LYS A 143 -3.08 9.99 -3.34
CA LYS A 143 -2.02 10.00 -4.36
C LYS A 143 -0.75 9.44 -3.71
N ILE A 144 -0.21 8.37 -4.27
CA ILE A 144 0.94 7.66 -3.71
C ILE A 144 1.92 7.38 -4.84
N VAL A 145 3.18 7.73 -4.61
CA VAL A 145 4.31 7.30 -5.45
C VAL A 145 5.23 6.47 -4.57
N ILE A 146 5.46 5.24 -4.96
CA ILE A 146 6.18 4.28 -4.13
C ILE A 146 6.97 3.29 -4.98
N LYS A 147 8.19 2.95 -4.55
CA LYS A 147 9.01 1.92 -5.20
C LYS A 147 8.38 0.54 -5.01
N GLU A 148 8.63 -0.33 -5.98
CA GLU A 148 8.27 -1.74 -5.84
C GLU A 148 8.88 -2.39 -4.60
N GLU A 149 10.16 -2.10 -4.34
CA GLU A 149 10.86 -2.58 -3.15
C GLU A 149 10.17 -2.13 -1.85
N SER A 150 9.73 -0.88 -1.79
CA SER A 150 9.02 -0.34 -0.63
C SER A 150 7.64 -0.98 -0.45
N LEU A 151 6.92 -1.31 -1.53
CA LEU A 151 5.68 -2.09 -1.44
C LEU A 151 5.94 -3.50 -0.88
N LEU A 152 7.01 -4.16 -1.32
CA LEU A 152 7.40 -5.46 -0.78
C LEU A 152 7.81 -5.36 0.70
N LYS A 153 8.48 -4.28 1.10
CA LYS A 153 8.82 -4.02 2.50
C LYS A 153 7.58 -3.80 3.37
N LEU A 154 6.57 -3.08 2.88
CA LEU A 154 5.27 -2.96 3.58
C LEU A 154 4.63 -4.32 3.84
N ILE A 155 4.69 -5.25 2.87
CA ILE A 155 4.19 -6.62 3.01
C ILE A 155 4.98 -7.35 4.10
N GLU A 156 6.31 -7.35 4.00
CA GLU A 156 7.21 -8.03 4.94
C GLU A 156 7.00 -7.57 6.39
N LEU A 157 6.82 -6.27 6.62
CA LEU A 157 6.56 -5.72 7.95
C LEU A 157 5.28 -6.26 8.58
N VAL A 158 4.26 -6.58 7.80
CA VAL A 158 3.01 -7.20 8.28
C VAL A 158 3.17 -8.70 8.47
N GLU A 159 3.76 -9.41 7.51
CA GLU A 159 3.97 -10.87 7.56
C GLU A 159 4.83 -11.26 8.78
N ASN A 160 5.96 -10.58 9.00
CA ASN A 160 6.87 -10.87 10.11
C ASN A 160 6.23 -10.68 11.49
N ARG A 161 5.26 -9.78 11.61
CA ARG A 161 4.54 -9.55 12.86
C ARG A 161 3.44 -10.56 13.12
N GLY A 162 2.77 -11.05 12.07
CA GLY A 162 1.78 -12.12 12.17
C GLY A 162 2.40 -13.43 12.69
N ASN A 163 3.55 -13.81 12.16
CA ASN A 163 4.24 -15.07 12.48
C ASN A 163 4.80 -15.13 13.91
N GLN A 164 5.15 -13.99 14.52
CA GLN A 164 5.65 -13.96 15.91
C GLN A 164 4.60 -14.40 16.96
N HIS A 165 3.31 -14.32 16.64
CA HIS A 165 2.23 -14.72 17.54
C HIS A 165 1.84 -16.20 17.41
N GLU A 166 1.97 -16.81 16.23
CA GLU A 166 1.70 -18.25 16.06
C GLU A 166 2.72 -19.10 16.80
N HIS A 167 4.01 -18.73 16.80
CA HIS A 167 5.05 -19.44 17.56
C HIS A 167 4.90 -19.35 19.09
N LYS A 168 4.20 -18.34 19.61
CA LYS A 168 3.92 -18.24 21.05
C LYS A 168 2.71 -19.07 21.47
N ARG A 169 1.75 -19.32 20.58
CA ARG A 169 0.56 -20.15 20.85
C ARG A 169 0.86 -21.65 20.79
N SER A 170 1.87 -22.07 20.06
CA SER A 170 2.27 -23.48 19.95
C SER A 170 3.19 -23.96 21.10
N LYS A 171 3.54 -23.09 22.05
CA LYS A 171 4.41 -23.40 23.21
C LYS A 171 3.69 -23.34 24.58
N ASN A 172 2.39 -23.11 24.58
CA ASN A 172 1.49 -23.24 25.71
C ASN A 172 0.45 -24.34 25.45
#